data_0bf93c7964721c5a5fc5b09b1a4767af
#
_entry.id   0bf93c7964721c5a5fc5b09b1a4767af
#
_cell.length_a   1.000
_cell.length_b   1.000
_cell.length_c   1.000
_cell.angle_alpha   90.00
_cell.angle_beta   90.00
_cell.angle_gamma   90.00
#
_symmetry.space_group_name_H-M   'P 1'
#
loop_
_entity.id
_entity.type
_entity.pdbx_description
1 polymer ?
#
loop_
_entity_poly.entity_id
_entity_poly.type
_entity_poly.pdbx_seq_one_letter_code
_entity_poly.pdbx_strand_id
1 'polypeptide(L)'
;MSKPKNFEKPAGVRDYLPLAVSRLRRIERQVLDCMGRWGYQQIMTPTLEYYDTVGVASSTSDQKLYKLLNNRGQALVLRSEMTAPVARVVSSLLKDEPLPLRLSYHANVFRAISEEAGRDAEFFQTGVELVGEASPEADAEVVALAIASLQAAGVKSFKIAMGHVGFLNGLLQEALPDRREEQEELKGYLLGRDHVGFRDALQKMALPLEQMEGMTGLLRLRGGKEICSQGMELSRHELAQSSLHHLCKVWEVLEDYGVSEHVLIDLTMIGDFTYYTGMTFEGYAADLGFPVCSGGRYDNLLKAFGRPVPATGFSLKTNRILDIAGGAEKEQTALPVLVQYDSARRKEGLAEALRLRAAGHTVITRLVDESVQWDGDLQAVNEDLLQGNTSGRSDGVKYGEIYSFVSSGSLQG
;
A
#
# COMPACT_ATOMS: atom_id res chain seq x y z
N MET A 1 -16.27 30.70 1.67
CA MET A 1 -15.93 29.45 0.91
C MET A 1 -16.77 29.47 -0.37
N SER A 2 -16.15 29.34 -1.54
CA SER A 2 -16.87 29.21 -2.82
C SER A 2 -17.52 27.80 -2.88
N LYS A 3 -18.72 27.73 -3.50
CA LYS A 3 -19.33 26.40 -3.77
C LYS A 3 -18.45 25.62 -4.76
N PRO A 4 -18.31 24.30 -4.57
CA PRO A 4 -17.60 23.47 -5.55
C PRO A 4 -18.23 23.62 -6.95
N LYS A 5 -17.39 23.59 -7.99
CA LYS A 5 -17.88 23.52 -9.38
C LYS A 5 -18.46 22.12 -9.66
N ASN A 6 -19.33 22.00 -10.68
CA ASN A 6 -20.07 20.75 -10.96
C ASN A 6 -19.19 19.50 -11.18
N PHE A 7 -17.90 19.68 -11.46
CA PHE A 7 -16.97 18.57 -11.74
C PHE A 7 -15.81 18.49 -10.73
N GLU A 8 -15.85 19.31 -9.67
CA GLU A 8 -14.82 19.28 -8.63
C GLU A 8 -15.06 18.10 -7.68
N LYS A 9 -13.99 17.42 -7.34
CA LYS A 9 -13.93 16.41 -6.30
C LYS A 9 -13.20 16.94 -5.07
N PRO A 10 -13.42 16.37 -3.89
CA PRO A 10 -12.68 16.76 -2.68
C PRO A 10 -11.17 16.66 -2.88
N ALA A 11 -10.40 17.49 -2.16
CA ALA A 11 -8.96 17.44 -2.22
C ALA A 11 -8.42 16.08 -1.75
N GLY A 12 -7.40 15.57 -2.42
CA GLY A 12 -6.74 14.30 -2.06
C GLY A 12 -7.50 13.04 -2.45
N VAL A 13 -8.61 13.12 -3.21
CA VAL A 13 -9.27 11.95 -3.79
C VAL A 13 -9.09 11.90 -5.30
N ARG A 14 -9.08 10.70 -5.89
CA ARG A 14 -8.82 10.49 -7.33
C ARG A 14 -9.94 9.68 -7.98
N ASP A 15 -10.25 10.01 -9.25
CA ASP A 15 -10.95 9.10 -10.14
C ASP A 15 -9.93 8.20 -10.85
N TYR A 16 -10.21 6.91 -10.94
CA TYR A 16 -9.40 5.96 -11.67
C TYR A 16 -10.07 5.60 -12.98
N LEU A 17 -9.43 5.94 -14.09
CA LEU A 17 -9.91 5.57 -15.43
C LEU A 17 -9.64 4.08 -15.73
N PRO A 18 -10.28 3.47 -16.74
CA PRO A 18 -10.25 2.02 -16.97
C PRO A 18 -8.86 1.40 -16.96
N LEU A 19 -7.87 2.02 -17.59
CA LEU A 19 -6.50 1.51 -17.62
C LEU A 19 -5.86 1.51 -16.21
N ALA A 20 -6.07 2.57 -15.44
CA ALA A 20 -5.56 2.65 -14.07
C ALA A 20 -6.23 1.62 -13.16
N VAL A 21 -7.55 1.40 -13.34
CA VAL A 21 -8.30 0.35 -12.61
C VAL A 21 -7.77 -1.04 -12.95
N SER A 22 -7.54 -1.35 -14.23
CA SER A 22 -6.98 -2.64 -14.66
C SER A 22 -5.63 -2.90 -13.99
N ARG A 23 -4.73 -1.92 -14.01
CA ARG A 23 -3.41 -1.99 -13.36
C ARG A 23 -3.51 -2.15 -11.85
N LEU A 24 -4.40 -1.39 -11.20
CA LEU A 24 -4.64 -1.48 -9.76
C LEU A 24 -5.11 -2.89 -9.36
N ARG A 25 -6.09 -3.46 -10.10
CA ARG A 25 -6.61 -4.81 -9.86
C ARG A 25 -5.57 -5.90 -10.12
N ARG A 26 -4.67 -5.68 -11.08
CA ARG A 26 -3.55 -6.61 -11.31
C ARG A 26 -2.58 -6.60 -10.13
N ILE A 27 -2.15 -5.41 -9.66
CA ILE A 27 -1.26 -5.28 -8.50
C ILE A 27 -1.92 -5.93 -7.27
N GLU A 28 -3.17 -5.59 -6.98
CA GLU A 28 -3.94 -6.19 -5.88
C GLU A 28 -3.89 -7.72 -5.92
N ARG A 29 -4.25 -8.31 -7.07
CA ARG A 29 -4.25 -9.77 -7.23
C ARG A 29 -2.87 -10.38 -7.01
N GLN A 30 -1.84 -9.84 -7.67
CA GLN A 30 -0.48 -10.36 -7.57
C GLN A 30 0.06 -10.32 -6.14
N VAL A 31 -0.22 -9.24 -5.40
CA VAL A 31 0.19 -9.08 -4.01
C VAL A 31 -0.57 -10.03 -3.08
N LEU A 32 -1.90 -10.09 -3.20
CA LEU A 32 -2.73 -10.99 -2.37
C LEU A 32 -2.41 -12.46 -2.64
N ASP A 33 -2.18 -12.86 -3.91
CA ASP A 33 -1.72 -14.21 -4.28
C ASP A 33 -0.34 -14.52 -3.68
N CYS A 34 0.57 -13.54 -3.63
CA CYS A 34 1.84 -13.67 -2.96
C CYS A 34 1.64 -13.94 -1.46
N MET A 35 0.86 -13.10 -0.76
CA MET A 35 0.56 -13.25 0.66
C MET A 35 -0.13 -14.59 0.96
N GLY A 36 -1.06 -15.03 0.10
CA GLY A 36 -1.72 -16.34 0.21
C GLY A 36 -0.75 -17.52 0.18
N ARG A 37 0.30 -17.45 -0.67
CA ARG A 37 1.35 -18.48 -0.72
C ARG A 37 2.23 -18.53 0.54
N TRP A 38 2.24 -17.46 1.34
CA TRP A 38 2.89 -17.42 2.65
C TRP A 38 1.95 -17.83 3.80
N GLY A 39 0.73 -18.31 3.48
CA GLY A 39 -0.24 -18.79 4.45
C GLY A 39 -1.11 -17.69 5.07
N TYR A 40 -1.08 -16.46 4.56
CA TYR A 40 -1.94 -15.38 5.05
C TYR A 40 -3.34 -15.48 4.45
N GLN A 41 -4.35 -15.46 5.33
CA GLN A 41 -5.76 -15.54 4.96
C GLN A 41 -6.36 -14.13 4.88
N GLN A 42 -7.06 -13.87 3.79
CA GLN A 42 -7.65 -12.55 3.58
C GLN A 42 -8.90 -12.33 4.46
N ILE A 43 -8.95 -11.17 5.11
CA ILE A 43 -10.14 -10.68 5.81
C ILE A 43 -10.59 -9.33 5.26
N MET A 44 -11.86 -9.01 5.50
CA MET A 44 -12.43 -7.69 5.24
C MET A 44 -13.04 -7.14 6.53
N THR A 45 -12.81 -5.85 6.79
CA THR A 45 -13.42 -5.11 7.89
C THR A 45 -14.30 -3.98 7.34
N PRO A 46 -15.28 -3.47 8.10
CA PRO A 46 -16.08 -2.33 7.68
C PRO A 46 -15.22 -1.08 7.42
N THR A 47 -15.69 -0.23 6.49
CA THR A 47 -15.09 1.08 6.24
C THR A 47 -15.39 2.08 7.35
N LEU A 48 -16.58 1.95 7.97
CA LEU A 48 -17.02 2.75 9.12
C LEU A 48 -16.77 1.98 10.40
N GLU A 49 -16.12 2.62 11.36
CA GLU A 49 -15.81 2.08 12.68
C GLU A 49 -16.26 3.08 13.76
N TYR A 50 -16.46 2.60 14.98
CA TYR A 50 -16.74 3.50 16.10
C TYR A 50 -15.48 4.27 16.51
N TYR A 51 -15.64 5.59 16.72
CA TYR A 51 -14.55 6.44 17.19
C TYR A 51 -14.00 5.99 18.54
N ASP A 52 -14.88 5.66 19.50
CA ASP A 52 -14.51 5.30 20.88
C ASP A 52 -13.76 3.94 20.97
N THR A 53 -13.71 3.18 19.91
CA THR A 53 -12.99 1.90 19.83
C THR A 53 -11.82 1.98 18.87
N VAL A 54 -12.08 1.81 17.57
CA VAL A 54 -11.04 1.79 16.54
C VAL A 54 -10.43 3.19 16.31
N GLY A 55 -11.24 4.26 16.41
CA GLY A 55 -10.74 5.62 16.24
C GLY A 55 -9.68 5.99 17.28
N VAL A 56 -9.94 5.72 18.55
CA VAL A 56 -9.01 6.00 19.66
C VAL A 56 -7.80 5.07 19.64
N ALA A 57 -7.97 3.82 19.23
CA ALA A 57 -6.88 2.84 19.12
C ALA A 57 -5.99 3.04 17.87
N SER A 58 -6.47 3.83 16.89
CA SER A 58 -5.70 4.11 15.69
C SER A 58 -4.44 4.93 15.99
N SER A 59 -3.36 4.60 15.31
CA SER A 59 -2.13 5.39 15.33
C SER A 59 -2.23 6.75 14.63
N THR A 60 -3.31 6.96 13.86
CA THR A 60 -3.55 8.22 13.15
C THR A 60 -3.99 9.30 14.14
N SER A 61 -3.30 10.44 14.13
CA SER A 61 -3.65 11.56 15.00
C SER A 61 -5.13 11.97 14.79
N ASP A 62 -5.78 12.36 15.87
CA ASP A 62 -7.21 12.70 15.93
C ASP A 62 -7.65 13.74 14.89
N GLN A 63 -6.76 14.70 14.58
CA GLN A 63 -6.99 15.76 13.58
C GLN A 63 -7.04 15.22 12.14
N LYS A 64 -6.46 14.03 11.89
CA LYS A 64 -6.43 13.37 10.58
C LYS A 64 -7.56 12.35 10.39
N LEU A 65 -8.44 12.18 11.37
CA LEU A 65 -9.58 11.28 11.27
C LEU A 65 -10.78 11.98 10.60
N TYR A 66 -11.39 11.31 9.61
CA TYR A 66 -12.71 11.71 9.11
C TYR A 66 -13.78 11.20 10.07
N LYS A 67 -14.40 12.11 10.82
CA LYS A 67 -15.42 11.82 11.84
C LYS A 67 -16.82 12.12 11.30
N LEU A 68 -17.76 11.25 11.63
CA LEU A 68 -19.16 11.34 11.25
C LEU A 68 -20.05 11.07 12.46
N LEU A 69 -21.29 11.51 12.41
CA LEU A 69 -22.33 11.14 13.38
C LEU A 69 -23.37 10.25 12.70
N ASN A 70 -23.73 9.14 13.32
CA ASN A 70 -24.87 8.36 12.87
C ASN A 70 -26.19 8.98 13.37
N ASN A 71 -27.33 8.42 12.93
CA ASN A 71 -28.67 8.92 13.29
C ASN A 71 -28.99 8.79 14.81
N ARG A 72 -28.16 8.09 15.58
CA ARG A 72 -28.28 7.93 17.04
C ARG A 72 -27.33 8.85 17.81
N GLY A 73 -26.61 9.73 17.13
CA GLY A 73 -25.63 10.64 17.73
C GLY A 73 -24.31 9.97 18.14
N GLN A 74 -24.04 8.75 17.70
CA GLN A 74 -22.76 8.06 17.98
C GLN A 74 -21.69 8.53 17.01
N ALA A 75 -20.48 8.76 17.52
CA ALA A 75 -19.33 9.14 16.71
C ALA A 75 -18.78 7.93 15.96
N LEU A 76 -18.66 8.07 14.64
CA LEU A 76 -18.05 7.12 13.74
C LEU A 76 -16.83 7.74 13.08
N VAL A 77 -15.93 6.89 12.57
CA VAL A 77 -14.78 7.29 11.76
C VAL A 77 -14.74 6.48 10.46
N LEU A 78 -14.29 7.10 9.39
CA LEU A 78 -13.75 6.34 8.28
C LEU A 78 -12.39 5.78 8.72
N ARG A 79 -12.18 4.47 8.55
CA ARG A 79 -10.91 3.83 8.97
C ARG A 79 -9.72 4.54 8.32
N SER A 80 -8.75 4.93 9.13
CA SER A 80 -7.55 5.66 8.70
C SER A 80 -6.35 4.74 8.42
N GLU A 81 -6.48 3.48 8.81
CA GLU A 81 -5.53 2.38 8.60
C GLU A 81 -6.24 1.04 8.84
N MET A 82 -5.56 -0.09 8.65
CA MET A 82 -6.19 -1.41 8.74
C MET A 82 -5.84 -2.16 10.02
N THR A 83 -4.75 -1.82 10.71
CA THR A 83 -4.24 -2.59 11.86
C THR A 83 -5.21 -2.58 13.05
N ALA A 84 -5.77 -1.42 13.43
CA ALA A 84 -6.74 -1.34 14.53
C ALA A 84 -8.07 -2.06 14.21
N PRO A 85 -8.68 -1.95 13.00
CA PRO A 85 -9.78 -2.82 12.58
C PRO A 85 -9.47 -4.31 12.66
N VAL A 86 -8.27 -4.75 12.23
CA VAL A 86 -7.83 -6.15 12.34
C VAL A 86 -7.68 -6.57 13.80
N ALA A 87 -7.04 -5.74 14.63
CA ALA A 87 -6.89 -6.00 16.07
C ALA A 87 -8.25 -6.18 16.75
N ARG A 88 -9.26 -5.38 16.40
CA ARG A 88 -10.65 -5.54 16.86
C ARG A 88 -11.24 -6.90 16.46
N VAL A 89 -11.06 -7.32 15.20
CA VAL A 89 -11.55 -8.62 14.71
C VAL A 89 -10.86 -9.77 15.44
N VAL A 90 -9.54 -9.71 15.57
CA VAL A 90 -8.73 -10.72 16.28
C VAL A 90 -9.16 -10.86 17.75
N SER A 91 -9.45 -9.74 18.41
CA SER A 91 -9.84 -9.75 19.82
C SER A 91 -11.32 -10.06 20.06
N SER A 92 -12.13 -10.13 19.00
CA SER A 92 -13.57 -10.43 19.11
C SER A 92 -13.95 -11.71 18.37
N LEU A 93 -14.02 -11.67 17.04
CA LEU A 93 -14.52 -12.79 16.23
C LEU A 93 -13.52 -13.96 16.15
N LEU A 94 -12.22 -13.69 16.26
CA LEU A 94 -11.16 -14.70 16.19
C LEU A 94 -10.52 -14.96 17.58
N LYS A 95 -11.17 -14.56 18.68
CA LYS A 95 -10.59 -14.65 20.02
C LYS A 95 -10.22 -16.08 20.45
N ASP A 96 -10.97 -17.07 19.96
CA ASP A 96 -10.83 -18.48 20.30
C ASP A 96 -9.99 -19.27 19.28
N GLU A 97 -9.55 -18.59 18.18
CA GLU A 97 -8.71 -19.21 17.17
C GLU A 97 -7.27 -19.40 17.69
N PRO A 98 -6.62 -20.53 17.31
CA PRO A 98 -5.25 -20.82 17.72
C PRO A 98 -4.26 -19.81 17.14
N LEU A 99 -3.25 -19.46 17.93
CA LEU A 99 -2.14 -18.60 17.51
C LEU A 99 -0.98 -19.45 16.94
N PRO A 100 -0.17 -18.91 16.02
CA PRO A 100 -0.25 -17.55 15.44
C PRO A 100 -1.29 -17.41 14.34
N LEU A 101 -1.93 -16.25 14.25
CA LEU A 101 -2.82 -15.88 13.15
C LEU A 101 -2.07 -15.11 12.07
N ARG A 102 -2.25 -15.51 10.81
CA ARG A 102 -1.73 -14.84 9.62
C ARG A 102 -2.88 -14.27 8.81
N LEU A 103 -3.05 -12.96 8.85
CA LEU A 103 -4.16 -12.25 8.22
C LEU A 103 -3.65 -11.28 7.17
N SER A 104 -4.31 -11.21 6.01
CA SER A 104 -4.03 -10.24 4.96
C SER A 104 -5.27 -9.41 4.65
N TYR A 105 -5.07 -8.25 4.04
CA TYR A 105 -6.16 -7.35 3.65
C TYR A 105 -5.80 -6.50 2.43
N HIS A 106 -6.85 -6.06 1.73
CA HIS A 106 -6.80 -4.97 0.75
C HIS A 106 -7.99 -4.07 0.95
N ALA A 107 -7.75 -2.78 1.20
CA ALA A 107 -8.83 -1.85 1.48
C ALA A 107 -8.43 -0.39 1.27
N ASN A 108 -9.40 0.48 0.98
CA ASN A 108 -9.19 1.92 1.08
C ASN A 108 -9.22 2.38 2.53
N VAL A 109 -8.37 3.35 2.80
CA VAL A 109 -8.26 4.06 4.06
C VAL A 109 -8.31 5.57 3.81
N PHE A 110 -8.68 6.33 4.85
CA PHE A 110 -9.03 7.74 4.71
C PHE A 110 -8.31 8.58 5.76
N ARG A 111 -7.55 9.58 5.32
CA ARG A 111 -6.87 10.52 6.22
C ARG A 111 -7.13 11.94 5.79
N ALA A 112 -7.67 12.75 6.69
CA ALA A 112 -7.80 14.18 6.42
C ALA A 112 -6.41 14.77 6.16
N ILE A 113 -6.29 15.48 5.06
CA ILE A 113 -5.07 16.20 4.69
C ILE A 113 -5.24 17.68 5.03
N SER A 114 -4.23 18.29 5.62
CA SER A 114 -4.05 19.75 5.52
C SER A 114 -3.73 20.07 4.06
N GLU A 115 -4.04 21.28 3.59
CA GLU A 115 -3.95 21.71 2.18
C GLU A 115 -2.57 21.56 1.50
N GLU A 116 -1.74 20.64 1.96
CA GLU A 116 -0.45 20.31 1.39
C GLU A 116 -0.61 19.51 0.08
N ALA A 117 -0.11 20.07 -1.01
CA ALA A 117 -0.13 19.44 -2.32
C ALA A 117 0.57 18.06 -2.29
N GLY A 118 -0.04 17.06 -2.93
CA GLY A 118 0.59 15.76 -3.18
C GLY A 118 0.31 14.65 -2.16
N ARG A 119 -0.56 14.86 -1.16
CA ARG A 119 -1.01 13.79 -0.25
C ARG A 119 -2.40 13.29 -0.65
N ASP A 120 -2.58 11.97 -0.63
CA ASP A 120 -3.88 11.33 -0.85
C ASP A 120 -4.68 11.32 0.47
N ALA A 121 -5.95 11.78 0.40
CA ALA A 121 -6.92 11.68 1.49
C ALA A 121 -7.62 10.31 1.50
N GLU A 122 -7.73 9.67 0.33
CA GLU A 122 -8.18 8.29 0.14
C GLU A 122 -7.12 7.52 -0.64
N PHE A 123 -6.70 6.38 -0.10
CA PHE A 123 -5.71 5.51 -0.76
C PHE A 123 -5.91 4.05 -0.36
N PHE A 124 -5.39 3.14 -1.19
CA PHE A 124 -5.47 1.71 -0.93
C PHE A 124 -4.27 1.23 -0.11
N GLN A 125 -4.56 0.45 0.92
CA GLN A 125 -3.59 -0.34 1.66
C GLN A 125 -3.79 -1.82 1.37
N THR A 126 -2.69 -2.52 1.05
CA THR A 126 -2.64 -3.98 0.98
C THR A 126 -1.58 -4.43 1.97
N GLY A 127 -1.92 -5.29 2.91
CA GLY A 127 -0.98 -5.62 3.97
C GLY A 127 -1.30 -6.91 4.71
N VAL A 128 -0.49 -7.20 5.72
CA VAL A 128 -0.61 -8.38 6.57
C VAL A 128 -0.43 -8.02 8.04
N GLU A 129 -1.04 -8.85 8.90
CA GLU A 129 -0.82 -8.86 10.34
C GLU A 129 -0.52 -10.30 10.79
N LEU A 130 0.62 -10.51 11.44
CA LEU A 130 1.04 -11.73 12.10
C LEU A 130 0.85 -11.55 13.60
N VAL A 131 -0.10 -12.27 14.17
CA VAL A 131 -0.53 -12.08 15.56
C VAL A 131 -0.22 -13.33 16.38
N GLY A 132 0.39 -13.14 17.54
CA GLY A 132 0.65 -14.20 18.51
C GLY A 132 2.06 -14.79 18.45
N GLU A 133 3.00 -14.12 17.76
CA GLU A 133 4.40 -14.56 17.69
C GLU A 133 5.35 -13.39 17.98
N ALA A 134 6.27 -13.59 18.95
CA ALA A 134 7.18 -12.54 19.43
C ALA A 134 8.63 -12.69 18.94
N SER A 135 8.94 -13.76 18.19
CA SER A 135 10.29 -14.10 17.79
C SER A 135 10.88 -13.18 16.73
N PRO A 136 12.20 -13.07 16.60
CA PRO A 136 12.86 -12.41 15.48
C PRO A 136 12.49 -13.00 14.12
N GLU A 137 12.20 -14.31 14.07
CA GLU A 137 11.74 -15.03 12.88
C GLU A 137 10.41 -14.49 12.36
N ALA A 138 9.49 -14.13 13.26
CA ALA A 138 8.20 -13.51 12.87
C ALA A 138 8.40 -12.12 12.25
N ASP A 139 9.29 -11.31 12.81
CA ASP A 139 9.62 -9.99 12.26
C ASP A 139 10.34 -10.14 10.91
N ALA A 140 11.25 -11.09 10.78
CA ALA A 140 11.93 -11.39 9.52
C ALA A 140 10.96 -11.94 8.45
N GLU A 141 10.01 -12.81 8.82
CA GLU A 141 8.94 -13.29 7.92
C GLU A 141 8.16 -12.11 7.31
N VAL A 142 7.77 -11.17 8.16
CA VAL A 142 6.99 -9.98 7.74
C VAL A 142 7.79 -9.08 6.80
N VAL A 143 9.09 -8.85 7.08
CA VAL A 143 9.98 -8.08 6.19
C VAL A 143 10.22 -8.82 4.87
N ALA A 144 10.51 -10.12 4.91
CA ALA A 144 10.73 -10.93 3.70
C ALA A 144 9.47 -10.97 2.83
N LEU A 145 8.29 -11.09 3.43
CA LEU A 145 7.01 -11.03 2.73
C LEU A 145 6.74 -9.64 2.13
N ALA A 146 7.13 -8.56 2.81
CA ALA A 146 7.04 -7.20 2.25
C ALA A 146 7.90 -7.06 0.99
N ILE A 147 9.14 -7.60 1.01
CA ILE A 147 10.03 -7.66 -0.16
C ILE A 147 9.37 -8.47 -1.29
N ALA A 148 8.92 -9.68 -1.01
CA ALA A 148 8.26 -10.54 -2.00
C ALA A 148 7.01 -9.88 -2.59
N SER A 149 6.24 -9.16 -1.77
CA SER A 149 5.03 -8.43 -2.19
C SER A 149 5.36 -7.24 -3.11
N LEU A 150 6.42 -6.49 -2.82
CA LEU A 150 6.90 -5.40 -3.69
C LEU A 150 7.39 -5.94 -5.04
N GLN A 151 8.12 -7.05 -5.03
CA GLN A 151 8.56 -7.75 -6.25
C GLN A 151 7.36 -8.26 -7.06
N ALA A 152 6.39 -8.89 -6.41
CA ALA A 152 5.15 -9.35 -7.04
C ALA A 152 4.33 -8.20 -7.65
N ALA A 153 4.34 -7.03 -7.01
CA ALA A 153 3.71 -5.81 -7.53
C ALA A 153 4.47 -5.19 -8.73
N GLY A 154 5.64 -5.72 -9.09
CA GLY A 154 6.46 -5.22 -10.20
C GLY A 154 7.39 -4.05 -9.84
N VAL A 155 7.65 -3.78 -8.57
CA VAL A 155 8.62 -2.78 -8.14
C VAL A 155 10.03 -3.35 -8.28
N LYS A 156 10.84 -2.77 -9.18
CA LYS A 156 12.15 -3.34 -9.57
C LYS A 156 13.30 -2.88 -8.67
N SER A 157 13.29 -1.63 -8.27
CA SER A 157 14.39 -1.03 -7.50
C SER A 157 13.85 -0.42 -6.21
N PHE A 158 14.15 -1.08 -5.08
CA PHE A 158 13.75 -0.61 -3.76
C PHE A 158 14.71 -1.09 -2.69
N LYS A 159 14.68 -0.43 -1.54
CA LYS A 159 15.36 -0.83 -0.30
C LYS A 159 14.38 -0.73 0.87
N ILE A 160 14.54 -1.62 1.84
CA ILE A 160 13.84 -1.58 3.12
C ILE A 160 14.84 -1.13 4.18
N ALA A 161 14.55 -0.01 4.83
CA ALA A 161 15.27 0.44 6.01
C ALA A 161 14.59 -0.15 7.25
N MET A 162 15.37 -0.73 8.16
CA MET A 162 14.90 -1.29 9.44
C MET A 162 15.54 -0.54 10.61
N GLY A 163 14.76 -0.28 11.64
CA GLY A 163 15.21 0.25 12.91
C GLY A 163 14.51 -0.46 14.09
N HIS A 164 14.78 0.00 15.31
CA HIS A 164 14.14 -0.56 16.48
C HIS A 164 13.85 0.55 17.50
N VAL A 165 12.57 0.72 17.85
CA VAL A 165 12.13 1.80 18.78
C VAL A 165 12.82 1.68 20.15
N GLY A 166 12.98 0.47 20.65
CA GLY A 166 13.64 0.23 21.93
C GLY A 166 15.12 0.63 21.96
N PHE A 167 15.83 0.49 20.83
CA PHE A 167 17.23 0.93 20.75
C PHE A 167 17.34 2.45 20.99
N LEU A 168 16.56 3.23 20.25
CA LEU A 168 16.57 4.68 20.40
C LEU A 168 16.09 5.12 21.79
N ASN A 169 15.05 4.48 22.32
CA ASN A 169 14.55 4.78 23.66
C ASN A 169 15.63 4.50 24.74
N GLY A 170 16.33 3.37 24.66
CA GLY A 170 17.39 3.03 25.57
C GLY A 170 18.58 4.01 25.50
N LEU A 171 19.00 4.37 24.28
CA LEU A 171 20.05 5.36 24.05
C LEU A 171 19.69 6.73 24.63
N LEU A 172 18.44 7.18 24.41
CA LEU A 172 17.95 8.45 24.97
C LEU A 172 17.82 8.42 26.48
N GLN A 173 17.39 7.29 27.06
CA GLN A 173 17.32 7.13 28.53
C GLN A 173 18.71 7.16 29.19
N GLU A 174 19.72 6.58 28.54
CA GLU A 174 21.10 6.62 29.01
C GLU A 174 21.70 8.03 28.93
N ALA A 175 21.49 8.72 27.81
CA ALA A 175 22.05 10.05 27.59
C ALA A 175 21.31 11.16 28.35
N LEU A 176 20.03 11.02 28.58
CA LEU A 176 19.11 12.03 29.13
C LEU A 176 18.21 11.43 30.21
N PRO A 177 18.76 10.86 31.32
CA PRO A 177 17.94 10.27 32.37
C PRO A 177 17.01 11.33 32.94
N ASP A 178 15.71 10.97 33.12
CA ASP A 178 14.64 11.82 33.67
C ASP A 178 14.31 13.11 32.88
N ARG A 179 14.90 13.33 31.72
CA ARG A 179 14.67 14.48 30.82
C ARG A 179 13.70 14.13 29.69
N ARG A 180 12.46 13.77 30.03
CA ARG A 180 11.47 13.26 29.06
C ARG A 180 11.12 14.24 27.94
N GLU A 181 11.01 15.54 28.26
CA GLU A 181 10.64 16.56 27.26
C GLU A 181 11.72 16.66 26.18
N GLU A 182 12.99 16.66 26.58
CA GLU A 182 14.12 16.71 25.64
C GLU A 182 14.25 15.39 24.83
N GLN A 183 13.96 14.23 25.45
CA GLN A 183 13.90 12.97 24.71
C GLN A 183 12.84 13.02 23.60
N GLU A 184 11.63 13.53 23.91
CA GLU A 184 10.55 13.65 22.92
C GLU A 184 10.88 14.74 21.86
N GLU A 185 11.53 15.82 22.24
CA GLU A 185 12.03 16.83 21.29
C GLU A 185 12.99 16.20 20.27
N LEU A 186 13.99 15.44 20.74
CA LEU A 186 14.95 14.75 19.87
C LEU A 186 14.29 13.71 18.96
N LYS A 187 13.33 12.95 19.49
CA LYS A 187 12.51 12.04 18.68
C LYS A 187 11.73 12.80 17.59
N GLY A 188 11.19 13.98 17.92
CA GLY A 188 10.50 14.85 16.97
C GLY A 188 11.37 15.24 15.77
N TYR A 189 12.63 15.62 16.01
CA TYR A 189 13.59 15.92 14.94
C TYR A 189 13.88 14.70 14.07
N LEU A 190 14.09 13.52 14.68
CA LEU A 190 14.34 12.28 13.92
C LEU A 190 13.12 11.87 13.09
N LEU A 191 11.91 11.97 13.65
CA LEU A 191 10.66 11.71 12.94
C LEU A 191 10.47 12.65 11.73
N GLY A 192 10.82 13.92 11.92
CA GLY A 192 10.85 14.93 10.85
C GLY A 192 12.04 14.82 9.89
N ARG A 193 12.99 13.90 10.15
CA ARG A 193 14.26 13.75 9.42
C ARG A 193 15.11 15.03 9.42
N ASP A 194 14.92 15.86 10.44
CA ASP A 194 15.68 17.09 10.65
C ASP A 194 16.96 16.81 11.46
N HIS A 195 17.97 16.28 10.79
CA HIS A 195 19.25 15.97 11.41
C HIS A 195 20.04 17.23 11.83
N VAL A 196 19.73 18.38 11.24
CA VAL A 196 20.33 19.66 11.62
C VAL A 196 19.73 20.12 12.95
N GLY A 197 18.40 20.19 13.03
CA GLY A 197 17.69 20.53 14.26
C GLY A 197 18.05 19.58 15.41
N PHE A 198 18.21 18.28 15.14
CA PHE A 198 18.65 17.29 16.12
C PHE A 198 20.03 17.65 16.72
N ARG A 199 21.03 17.99 15.88
CA ARG A 199 22.38 18.40 16.37
C ARG A 199 22.34 19.71 17.14
N ASP A 200 21.59 20.68 16.64
CA ASP A 200 21.46 21.99 17.30
C ASP A 200 20.78 21.86 18.67
N ALA A 201 19.78 20.99 18.79
CA ALA A 201 19.14 20.69 20.08
C ALA A 201 20.13 20.02 21.04
N LEU A 202 20.89 19.01 20.60
CA LEU A 202 21.92 18.36 21.41
C LEU A 202 22.97 19.37 21.96
N GLN A 203 23.42 20.29 21.12
CA GLN A 203 24.40 21.32 21.56
C GLN A 203 23.86 22.22 22.68
N LYS A 204 22.55 22.54 22.63
CA LYS A 204 21.88 23.35 23.65
C LYS A 204 21.67 22.62 24.97
N MET A 205 21.61 21.29 24.94
CA MET A 205 21.35 20.46 26.13
C MET A 205 22.54 20.34 27.08
N ALA A 206 23.72 20.86 26.70
CA ALA A 206 24.94 20.86 27.49
C ALA A 206 25.32 19.49 28.08
N LEU A 207 25.27 18.46 27.25
CA LEU A 207 25.58 17.07 27.61
C LEU A 207 27.12 16.90 27.78
N PRO A 208 27.55 15.91 28.58
CA PRO A 208 28.93 15.46 28.59
C PRO A 208 29.39 15.08 27.17
N LEU A 209 30.67 15.33 26.87
CA LEU A 209 31.22 15.13 25.52
C LEU A 209 30.96 13.72 24.98
N GLU A 210 31.16 12.69 25.80
CA GLU A 210 30.93 11.29 25.44
C GLU A 210 29.49 11.00 25.03
N GLN A 211 28.50 11.52 25.77
CA GLN A 211 27.10 11.39 25.45
C GLN A 211 26.72 12.15 24.16
N MET A 212 27.27 13.34 23.98
CA MET A 212 27.07 14.15 22.78
C MET A 212 27.67 13.48 21.54
N GLU A 213 28.85 12.88 21.66
CA GLU A 213 29.50 12.12 20.58
C GLU A 213 28.69 10.84 20.25
N GLY A 214 28.22 10.11 21.25
CA GLY A 214 27.36 8.94 21.09
C GLY A 214 26.08 9.28 20.35
N MET A 215 25.34 10.30 20.79
CA MET A 215 24.10 10.76 20.16
C MET A 215 24.31 11.29 18.73
N THR A 216 25.41 11.98 18.48
CA THR A 216 25.76 12.45 17.13
C THR A 216 26.19 11.29 16.24
N GLY A 217 26.87 10.28 16.82
CA GLY A 217 27.27 9.03 16.16
C GLY A 217 26.08 8.27 15.61
N LEU A 218 24.94 8.26 16.32
CA LEU A 218 23.69 7.64 15.88
C LEU A 218 23.30 8.03 14.44
N LEU A 219 23.46 9.30 14.06
CA LEU A 219 23.11 9.81 12.73
C LEU A 219 23.92 9.18 11.58
N ARG A 220 24.99 8.47 11.89
CA ARG A 220 25.86 7.79 10.90
C ARG A 220 25.60 6.29 10.84
N LEU A 221 24.81 5.74 11.77
CA LEU A 221 24.54 4.31 11.87
C LEU A 221 23.46 3.89 10.88
N ARG A 222 23.87 3.81 9.62
CA ARG A 222 23.06 3.33 8.52
C ARG A 222 23.91 2.48 7.58
N GLY A 223 23.52 1.21 7.37
CA GLY A 223 24.31 0.28 6.55
C GLY A 223 23.78 -1.14 6.59
N GLY A 224 24.69 -2.10 6.43
CA GLY A 224 24.42 -3.53 6.49
C GLY A 224 24.57 -4.09 7.90
N LYS A 225 25.00 -5.37 7.98
CA LYS A 225 25.18 -6.11 9.24
C LYS A 225 26.19 -5.48 10.20
N GLU A 226 27.16 -4.72 9.68
CA GLU A 226 28.17 -4.02 10.47
C GLU A 226 27.58 -3.04 11.46
N ILE A 227 26.39 -2.50 11.19
CA ILE A 227 25.66 -1.59 12.09
C ILE A 227 25.30 -2.27 13.41
N CYS A 228 25.11 -3.60 13.40
CA CYS A 228 24.87 -4.38 14.61
C CYS A 228 26.01 -4.19 15.64
N SER A 229 27.26 -4.37 15.23
CA SER A 229 28.41 -4.21 16.12
C SER A 229 28.65 -2.75 16.51
N GLN A 230 28.58 -1.84 15.54
CA GLN A 230 28.76 -0.42 15.79
C GLN A 230 27.71 0.16 16.75
N GLY A 231 26.45 -0.26 16.61
CA GLY A 231 25.37 0.16 17.51
C GLY A 231 25.53 -0.36 18.94
N MET A 232 26.09 -1.58 19.11
CA MET A 232 26.40 -2.14 20.45
C MET A 232 27.43 -1.32 21.22
N GLU A 233 28.29 -0.59 20.53
CA GLU A 233 29.29 0.28 21.14
C GLU A 233 28.71 1.61 21.62
N LEU A 234 27.59 2.07 21.04
CA LEU A 234 27.00 3.38 21.31
C LEU A 234 26.26 3.49 22.63
N SER A 235 25.73 2.41 23.17
CA SER A 235 24.92 2.44 24.39
C SER A 235 25.18 1.19 25.23
N ARG A 236 25.26 1.37 26.55
CA ARG A 236 25.31 0.28 27.54
C ARG A 236 23.95 -0.01 28.16
N HIS A 237 22.93 0.75 27.82
CA HIS A 237 21.59 0.59 28.36
C HIS A 237 21.00 -0.76 27.94
N GLU A 238 20.45 -1.51 28.89
CA GLU A 238 19.93 -2.88 28.70
C GLU A 238 18.88 -2.93 27.57
N LEU A 239 17.96 -1.94 27.54
CA LEU A 239 16.93 -1.86 26.50
C LEU A 239 17.55 -1.64 25.11
N ALA A 240 18.57 -0.81 24.99
CA ALA A 240 19.25 -0.58 23.70
C ALA A 240 19.96 -1.84 23.23
N GLN A 241 20.70 -2.50 24.13
CA GLN A 241 21.43 -3.73 23.83
C GLN A 241 20.50 -4.89 23.42
N SER A 242 19.43 -5.14 24.18
CA SER A 242 18.46 -6.19 23.86
C SER A 242 17.72 -5.94 22.56
N SER A 243 17.33 -4.67 22.31
CA SER A 243 16.66 -4.26 21.07
C SER A 243 17.55 -4.45 19.84
N LEU A 244 18.82 -4.08 19.96
CA LEU A 244 19.76 -4.25 18.86
C LEU A 244 20.10 -5.72 18.63
N HIS A 245 20.22 -6.53 19.69
CA HIS A 245 20.39 -7.95 19.58
C HIS A 245 19.22 -8.60 18.81
N HIS A 246 17.97 -8.21 19.13
CA HIS A 246 16.79 -8.65 18.39
C HIS A 246 16.87 -8.26 16.89
N LEU A 247 17.20 -7.01 16.60
CA LEU A 247 17.33 -6.53 15.22
C LEU A 247 18.42 -7.30 14.42
N CYS A 248 19.53 -7.62 15.07
CA CYS A 248 20.60 -8.41 14.46
C CYS A 248 20.15 -9.86 14.17
N LYS A 249 19.34 -10.44 15.05
CA LYS A 249 18.73 -11.76 14.81
C LYS A 249 17.76 -11.73 13.62
N VAL A 250 16.94 -10.67 13.52
CA VAL A 250 16.09 -10.46 12.33
C VAL A 250 16.95 -10.40 11.06
N TRP A 251 18.07 -9.68 11.09
CA TRP A 251 18.99 -9.61 9.95
C TRP A 251 19.54 -11.01 9.56
N GLU A 252 19.98 -11.81 10.53
CA GLU A 252 20.47 -13.19 10.28
C GLU A 252 19.42 -14.04 9.56
N VAL A 253 18.17 -13.98 10.00
CA VAL A 253 17.07 -14.70 9.34
C VAL A 253 16.79 -14.17 7.93
N LEU A 254 16.92 -12.86 7.70
CA LEU A 254 16.80 -12.28 6.36
C LEU A 254 17.96 -12.69 5.42
N GLU A 255 19.17 -12.93 5.97
CA GLU A 255 20.27 -13.56 5.22
C GLU A 255 19.89 -14.99 4.81
N ASP A 256 19.28 -15.77 5.70
CA ASP A 256 18.83 -17.13 5.42
C ASP A 256 17.69 -17.16 4.38
N TYR A 257 16.82 -16.16 4.36
CA TYR A 257 15.83 -15.97 3.28
C TYR A 257 16.47 -15.54 1.95
N GLY A 258 17.75 -15.13 1.94
CA GLY A 258 18.44 -14.65 0.75
C GLY A 258 17.98 -13.27 0.27
N VAL A 259 17.43 -12.43 1.15
CA VAL A 259 16.84 -11.13 0.80
C VAL A 259 17.57 -9.93 1.43
N SER A 260 18.67 -10.16 2.14
CA SER A 260 19.44 -9.12 2.84
C SER A 260 19.95 -8.01 1.91
N GLU A 261 20.15 -8.30 0.62
CA GLU A 261 20.49 -7.28 -0.38
C GLU A 261 19.45 -6.17 -0.53
N HIS A 262 18.18 -6.45 -0.20
CA HIS A 262 17.10 -5.46 -0.23
C HIS A 262 17.00 -4.64 1.04
N VAL A 263 17.76 -4.96 2.07
CA VAL A 263 17.60 -4.40 3.42
C VAL A 263 18.80 -3.54 3.81
N LEU A 264 18.57 -2.58 4.66
CA LEU A 264 19.58 -1.85 5.41
C LEU A 264 19.07 -1.57 6.84
N ILE A 265 19.99 -1.49 7.79
CA ILE A 265 19.72 -1.03 9.14
C ILE A 265 19.89 0.49 9.17
N ASP A 266 18.93 1.19 9.77
CA ASP A 266 18.97 2.63 10.03
C ASP A 266 18.48 2.88 11.46
N LEU A 267 19.41 3.09 12.38
CA LEU A 267 19.10 3.23 13.80
C LEU A 267 18.48 4.59 14.17
N THR A 268 18.40 5.52 13.22
CA THR A 268 17.66 6.78 13.38
C THR A 268 16.18 6.64 13.06
N MET A 269 15.79 5.50 12.48
CA MET A 269 14.42 5.32 11.99
C MET A 269 13.45 5.10 13.15
N ILE A 270 12.51 6.02 13.27
CA ILE A 270 11.33 5.91 14.11
C ILE A 270 10.13 5.82 13.16
N GLY A 271 9.30 4.80 13.33
CA GLY A 271 8.07 4.72 12.55
C GLY A 271 7.14 5.90 12.82
N ASP A 272 6.33 6.28 11.82
CA ASP A 272 5.28 7.32 11.96
C ASP A 272 4.25 7.02 13.04
N PHE A 273 4.25 5.80 13.57
CA PHE A 273 3.22 5.30 14.45
C PHE A 273 3.72 5.20 15.89
N THR A 274 3.03 5.88 16.79
CA THR A 274 3.37 5.91 18.22
C THR A 274 3.14 4.58 18.94
N TYR A 275 2.46 3.61 18.31
CA TYR A 275 2.16 2.31 18.92
C TYR A 275 3.22 1.23 18.66
N TYR A 276 4.24 1.48 17.81
CA TYR A 276 5.32 0.51 17.62
C TYR A 276 6.10 0.28 18.92
N THR A 277 6.33 -0.99 19.22
CA THR A 277 6.99 -1.42 20.46
C THR A 277 8.34 -2.08 20.23
N GLY A 278 8.66 -2.45 18.98
CA GLY A 278 9.83 -3.22 18.62
C GLY A 278 10.48 -2.74 17.32
N MET A 279 10.82 -3.72 16.46
CA MET A 279 11.35 -3.43 15.13
C MET A 279 10.33 -2.63 14.30
N THR A 280 10.86 -1.68 13.52
CA THR A 280 10.10 -0.92 12.54
C THR A 280 10.81 -0.92 11.20
N PHE A 281 10.09 -0.80 10.09
CA PHE A 281 10.71 -0.71 8.78
C PHE A 281 9.89 0.12 7.79
N GLU A 282 10.58 0.69 6.82
CA GLU A 282 10.00 1.40 5.70
C GLU A 282 10.67 0.99 4.38
N GLY A 283 9.86 0.77 3.34
CA GLY A 283 10.35 0.46 2.01
C GLY A 283 10.31 1.69 1.10
N TYR A 284 11.41 1.96 0.42
CA TYR A 284 11.58 3.09 -0.49
C TYR A 284 11.94 2.59 -1.89
N ALA A 285 11.17 3.04 -2.89
CA ALA A 285 11.50 2.84 -4.30
C ALA A 285 12.38 4.00 -4.80
N ALA A 286 13.29 3.70 -5.74
CA ALA A 286 14.28 4.66 -6.24
C ALA A 286 13.65 5.94 -6.82
N ASP A 287 12.47 5.83 -7.42
CA ASP A 287 11.82 6.92 -8.15
C ASP A 287 10.82 7.72 -7.29
N LEU A 288 10.73 7.41 -5.99
CA LEU A 288 9.79 8.07 -5.07
C LEU A 288 10.48 8.62 -3.82
N GLY A 289 10.21 9.88 -3.49
CA GLY A 289 10.66 10.52 -2.24
C GLY A 289 9.92 10.07 -0.98
N PHE A 290 8.96 9.13 -1.10
CA PHE A 290 8.10 8.67 0.00
C PHE A 290 8.07 7.15 0.09
N PRO A 291 7.88 6.56 1.29
CA PRO A 291 7.84 5.11 1.45
C PRO A 291 6.63 4.50 0.72
N VAL A 292 6.86 3.38 0.03
CA VAL A 292 5.84 2.54 -0.62
C VAL A 292 5.31 1.45 0.29
N CYS A 293 6.05 1.16 1.37
CA CYS A 293 5.74 0.16 2.38
C CYS A 293 6.13 0.69 3.75
N SER A 294 5.38 0.34 4.78
CA SER A 294 5.75 0.57 6.18
C SER A 294 5.18 -0.52 7.07
N GLY A 295 5.93 -0.89 8.12
CA GLY A 295 5.54 -1.95 9.04
C GLY A 295 6.36 -1.96 10.32
N GLY A 296 6.07 -2.93 11.18
CA GLY A 296 6.79 -3.16 12.44
C GLY A 296 5.96 -3.91 13.47
N ARG A 297 6.54 -4.04 14.67
CA ARG A 297 5.97 -4.73 15.83
C ARG A 297 5.19 -3.77 16.75
N TYR A 298 4.00 -4.18 17.19
CA TYR A 298 3.06 -3.37 17.97
C TYR A 298 2.34 -4.18 19.06
N ASP A 299 3.06 -4.73 20.00
CA ASP A 299 2.58 -5.67 21.03
C ASP A 299 1.53 -5.09 22.00
N ASN A 300 1.41 -3.76 22.09
CA ASN A 300 0.47 -3.10 22.97
C ASN A 300 -0.93 -2.85 22.36
N LEU A 301 -1.07 -2.91 21.03
CA LEU A 301 -2.32 -2.54 20.38
C LEU A 301 -3.47 -3.51 20.73
N LEU A 302 -3.23 -4.82 20.66
CA LEU A 302 -4.26 -5.81 20.93
C LEU A 302 -4.69 -5.82 22.41
N LYS A 303 -3.82 -5.35 23.31
CA LYS A 303 -4.16 -5.16 24.72
C LYS A 303 -5.30 -4.15 24.90
N ALA A 304 -5.35 -3.10 24.07
CA ALA A 304 -6.44 -2.12 24.10
C ALA A 304 -7.80 -2.74 23.74
N PHE A 305 -7.80 -3.86 23.00
CA PHE A 305 -8.99 -4.65 22.66
C PHE A 305 -9.20 -5.87 23.57
N GLY A 306 -8.46 -5.97 24.70
CA GLY A 306 -8.62 -7.04 25.69
C GLY A 306 -7.91 -8.36 25.38
N ARG A 307 -7.06 -8.43 24.32
CA ARG A 307 -6.27 -9.63 23.98
C ARG A 307 -4.77 -9.29 23.95
N PRO A 308 -4.05 -9.34 25.10
CA PRO A 308 -2.64 -8.97 25.20
C PRO A 308 -1.74 -10.03 24.55
N VAL A 309 -1.60 -9.99 23.23
CA VAL A 309 -0.72 -10.87 22.45
C VAL A 309 0.17 -10.03 21.54
N PRO A 310 1.41 -10.48 21.25
CA PRO A 310 2.33 -9.76 20.35
C PRO A 310 1.81 -9.76 18.92
N ALA A 311 2.18 -8.73 18.18
CA ALA A 311 1.83 -8.63 16.77
C ALA A 311 2.86 -7.83 15.99
N THR A 312 3.04 -8.22 14.73
CA THR A 312 3.89 -7.54 13.74
C THR A 312 3.20 -7.58 12.38
N GLY A 313 3.41 -6.57 11.55
CA GLY A 313 2.73 -6.50 10.26
C GLY A 313 3.25 -5.38 9.38
N PHE A 314 2.74 -5.29 8.16
CA PHE A 314 3.05 -4.18 7.26
C PHE A 314 1.89 -3.83 6.36
N SER A 315 1.97 -2.63 5.77
CA SER A 315 1.10 -2.20 4.70
C SER A 315 1.87 -1.63 3.52
N LEU A 316 1.45 -2.01 2.32
CA LEU A 316 1.84 -1.40 1.06
C LEU A 316 0.92 -0.23 0.74
N LYS A 317 1.46 0.87 0.25
CA LYS A 317 0.71 2.02 -0.28
C LYS A 317 0.46 1.79 -1.76
N THR A 318 -0.61 1.06 -2.09
CA THR A 318 -0.88 0.53 -3.44
C THR A 318 -0.98 1.62 -4.49
N ASN A 319 -1.49 2.80 -4.15
CA ASN A 319 -1.52 3.96 -5.05
C ASN A 319 -0.13 4.38 -5.51
N ARG A 320 0.84 4.45 -4.59
CA ARG A 320 2.23 4.81 -4.90
C ARG A 320 2.91 3.74 -5.75
N ILE A 321 2.61 2.48 -5.47
CA ILE A 321 3.09 1.36 -6.29
C ILE A 321 2.51 1.46 -7.71
N LEU A 322 1.24 1.80 -7.87
CA LEU A 322 0.61 2.02 -9.17
C LEU A 322 1.34 3.09 -9.99
N ASP A 323 1.77 4.17 -9.35
CA ASP A 323 2.46 5.28 -10.01
C ASP A 323 3.84 4.86 -10.58
N ILE A 324 4.54 3.89 -9.96
CA ILE A 324 5.88 3.43 -10.35
C ILE A 324 5.89 2.09 -11.10
N ALA A 325 5.04 1.14 -10.75
CA ALA A 325 4.97 -0.18 -11.38
C ALA A 325 4.21 -0.14 -12.72
N GLY A 326 3.43 0.92 -12.97
CA GLY A 326 2.51 1.02 -14.10
C GLY A 326 3.14 1.28 -15.47
N GLY A 327 4.47 1.54 -15.58
CA GLY A 327 5.10 2.00 -16.81
C GLY A 327 5.65 0.94 -17.78
N ALA A 328 5.82 -0.31 -17.36
CA ALA A 328 6.72 -1.23 -18.04
C ALA A 328 6.07 -2.23 -19.01
N GLU A 329 4.79 -2.50 -18.93
CA GLU A 329 4.14 -3.42 -19.87
C GLU A 329 2.91 -2.78 -20.49
N LYS A 330 2.95 -2.62 -21.82
CA LYS A 330 1.73 -2.52 -22.61
C LYS A 330 0.96 -3.82 -22.32
N GLU A 331 -0.05 -3.77 -21.45
CA GLU A 331 -1.01 -4.85 -21.42
C GLU A 331 -1.48 -5.07 -22.87
N GLN A 332 -1.08 -6.19 -23.44
CA GLN A 332 -1.78 -6.74 -24.62
C GLN A 332 -3.13 -7.26 -24.07
N THR A 333 -4.00 -6.33 -23.70
CA THR A 333 -5.42 -6.67 -23.61
C THR A 333 -5.81 -7.14 -24.99
N ALA A 334 -6.24 -8.39 -25.11
CA ALA A 334 -6.81 -8.89 -26.35
C ALA A 334 -7.83 -7.86 -26.83
N LEU A 335 -7.66 -7.40 -28.07
CA LEU A 335 -8.56 -6.40 -28.64
C LEU A 335 -9.99 -6.97 -28.62
N PRO A 336 -11.01 -6.17 -28.31
CA PRO A 336 -12.37 -6.63 -28.31
C PRO A 336 -12.80 -7.05 -29.71
N VAL A 337 -13.69 -8.01 -29.78
CA VAL A 337 -14.38 -8.43 -31.01
C VAL A 337 -15.58 -7.50 -31.22
N LEU A 338 -15.73 -6.99 -32.44
CA LEU A 338 -16.93 -6.23 -32.81
C LEU A 338 -17.91 -7.13 -33.54
N VAL A 339 -19.16 -7.17 -33.11
CA VAL A 339 -20.27 -7.78 -33.82
C VAL A 339 -21.24 -6.71 -34.28
N GLN A 340 -21.28 -6.45 -35.58
CA GLN A 340 -22.18 -5.50 -36.22
C GLN A 340 -23.42 -6.21 -36.74
N TYR A 341 -24.58 -5.59 -36.67
CA TYR A 341 -25.82 -6.15 -37.18
C TYR A 341 -26.80 -5.03 -37.58
N ASP A 342 -27.63 -5.28 -38.59
CA ASP A 342 -28.80 -4.46 -38.92
C ASP A 342 -30.07 -4.96 -38.20
N SER A 343 -31.18 -4.23 -38.36
CA SER A 343 -32.43 -4.58 -37.74
C SER A 343 -32.99 -5.94 -38.19
N ALA A 344 -32.74 -6.34 -39.44
CA ALA A 344 -33.24 -7.61 -40.02
C ALA A 344 -32.48 -8.82 -39.48
N ARG A 345 -31.16 -8.71 -39.31
CA ARG A 345 -30.29 -9.81 -38.84
C ARG A 345 -29.88 -9.67 -37.36
N ARG A 346 -30.56 -8.81 -36.59
CA ARG A 346 -30.28 -8.58 -35.17
C ARG A 346 -30.21 -9.88 -34.35
N LYS A 347 -31.15 -10.79 -34.57
CA LYS A 347 -31.21 -12.07 -33.83
C LYS A 347 -29.92 -12.89 -34.02
N GLU A 348 -29.45 -12.98 -35.26
CA GLU A 348 -28.23 -13.73 -35.61
C GLU A 348 -27.00 -13.08 -35.01
N GLY A 349 -26.83 -11.77 -35.18
CA GLY A 349 -25.70 -11.02 -34.64
C GLY A 349 -25.61 -11.10 -33.11
N LEU A 350 -26.76 -10.97 -32.41
CA LEU A 350 -26.78 -11.09 -30.96
C LEU A 350 -26.51 -12.52 -30.47
N ALA A 351 -26.96 -13.56 -31.21
CA ALA A 351 -26.66 -14.95 -30.89
C ALA A 351 -25.16 -15.23 -31.01
N GLU A 352 -24.49 -14.71 -32.06
CA GLU A 352 -23.05 -14.86 -32.23
C GLU A 352 -22.28 -14.09 -31.13
N ALA A 353 -22.70 -12.88 -30.80
CA ALA A 353 -22.07 -12.13 -29.69
C ALA A 353 -22.15 -12.89 -28.35
N LEU A 354 -23.28 -13.57 -28.08
CA LEU A 354 -23.43 -14.40 -26.88
C LEU A 354 -22.50 -15.63 -26.92
N ARG A 355 -22.42 -16.29 -28.08
CA ARG A 355 -21.51 -17.43 -28.28
C ARG A 355 -20.06 -17.05 -28.02
N LEU A 356 -19.59 -15.93 -28.58
CA LEU A 356 -18.23 -15.43 -28.40
C LEU A 356 -17.97 -15.04 -26.95
N ARG A 357 -18.91 -14.38 -26.25
CA ARG A 357 -18.81 -14.09 -24.84
C ARG A 357 -18.70 -15.36 -23.98
N ALA A 358 -19.48 -16.38 -24.29
CA ALA A 358 -19.41 -17.69 -23.63
C ALA A 358 -18.05 -18.38 -23.84
N ALA A 359 -17.39 -18.11 -24.97
CA ALA A 359 -16.02 -18.57 -25.25
C ALA A 359 -14.94 -17.71 -24.59
N GLY A 360 -15.29 -16.66 -23.80
CA GLY A 360 -14.35 -15.83 -23.07
C GLY A 360 -13.85 -14.58 -23.80
N HIS A 361 -14.39 -14.27 -24.98
CA HIS A 361 -14.03 -13.06 -25.72
C HIS A 361 -14.72 -11.82 -25.16
N THR A 362 -14.04 -10.68 -25.16
CA THR A 362 -14.67 -9.38 -24.94
C THR A 362 -15.35 -8.96 -26.23
N VAL A 363 -16.68 -8.80 -26.21
CA VAL A 363 -17.48 -8.55 -27.42
C VAL A 363 -18.27 -7.26 -27.28
N ILE A 364 -18.10 -6.35 -28.23
CA ILE A 364 -18.89 -5.14 -28.40
C ILE A 364 -19.91 -5.40 -29.52
N THR A 365 -21.15 -5.02 -29.28
CA THR A 365 -22.21 -5.13 -30.30
C THR A 365 -22.58 -3.74 -30.80
N ARG A 366 -22.82 -3.61 -32.11
CA ARG A 366 -23.22 -2.35 -32.75
C ARG A 366 -24.37 -2.56 -33.74
N LEU A 367 -25.44 -1.78 -33.56
CA LEU A 367 -26.45 -1.63 -34.59
C LEU A 367 -25.93 -0.73 -35.70
N VAL A 368 -26.01 -1.14 -36.93
CA VAL A 368 -25.68 -0.37 -38.13
C VAL A 368 -26.97 0.13 -38.76
N ASP A 369 -27.05 1.44 -38.99
CA ASP A 369 -28.20 2.04 -39.63
C ASP A 369 -28.27 1.67 -41.14
N GLU A 370 -29.42 1.27 -41.63
CA GLU A 370 -29.64 0.94 -43.05
C GLU A 370 -29.37 2.12 -44.00
N SER A 371 -29.34 3.35 -43.49
CA SER A 371 -29.07 4.55 -44.26
C SER A 371 -27.55 4.79 -44.56
N VAL A 372 -26.65 4.03 -43.94
CA VAL A 372 -25.24 4.11 -44.21
C VAL A 372 -24.90 3.18 -45.37
N GLN A 373 -24.88 3.70 -46.61
CA GLN A 373 -24.26 3.02 -47.75
C GLN A 373 -22.80 2.74 -47.45
N TRP A 374 -22.45 1.48 -47.32
CA TRP A 374 -21.08 1.04 -47.22
C TRP A 374 -20.52 0.91 -48.64
N ASP A 375 -19.81 1.95 -49.11
CA ASP A 375 -18.97 1.88 -50.30
C ASP A 375 -17.66 1.20 -49.92
N GLY A 376 -17.57 -0.10 -49.99
CA GLY A 376 -16.28 -0.75 -49.82
C GLY A 376 -16.30 -2.20 -49.39
N ASP A 377 -15.31 -2.91 -49.87
CA ASP A 377 -14.97 -4.28 -49.56
C ASP A 377 -14.78 -4.47 -48.04
N LEU A 378 -15.56 -5.36 -47.42
CA LEU A 378 -15.47 -5.69 -45.98
C LEU A 378 -14.06 -6.09 -45.53
N GLN A 379 -13.22 -6.58 -46.44
CA GLN A 379 -11.81 -6.87 -46.20
C GLN A 379 -10.96 -5.58 -46.08
N ALA A 380 -11.20 -4.59 -46.92
CA ALA A 380 -10.49 -3.31 -46.88
C ALA A 380 -10.82 -2.51 -45.62
N VAL A 381 -12.10 -2.55 -45.16
CA VAL A 381 -12.51 -1.91 -43.91
C VAL A 381 -11.86 -2.60 -42.68
N ASN A 382 -11.70 -3.92 -42.72
CA ASN A 382 -10.99 -4.66 -41.68
C ASN A 382 -9.48 -4.28 -41.63
N GLU A 383 -8.83 -4.13 -42.79
CA GLU A 383 -7.42 -3.74 -42.87
C GLU A 383 -7.20 -2.29 -42.42
N ASP A 384 -8.07 -1.37 -42.83
CA ASP A 384 -8.00 0.05 -42.40
C ASP A 384 -8.26 0.24 -40.91
N LEU A 385 -9.23 -0.49 -40.32
CA LEU A 385 -9.49 -0.48 -38.88
C LEU A 385 -8.39 -1.14 -38.07
N LEU A 386 -7.77 -2.20 -38.58
CA LEU A 386 -6.62 -2.86 -37.96
C LEU A 386 -5.35 -2.00 -38.03
N GLN A 387 -5.18 -1.18 -39.07
CA GLN A 387 -4.05 -0.27 -39.25
C GLN A 387 -4.23 1.09 -38.55
N GLY A 388 -5.42 1.40 -38.01
CA GLY A 388 -5.69 2.63 -37.28
C GLY A 388 -5.93 3.86 -38.17
N ASN A 389 -6.19 3.64 -39.47
CA ASN A 389 -6.57 4.71 -40.40
C ASN A 389 -8.07 5.02 -40.27
N THR A 390 -8.37 6.13 -39.58
CA THR A 390 -9.73 6.56 -39.24
C THR A 390 -10.23 7.64 -40.21
N SER A 391 -10.51 7.32 -41.46
CA SER A 391 -11.23 8.24 -42.35
C SER A 391 -12.75 8.04 -42.41
N GLY A 392 -13.29 7.06 -41.67
CA GLY A 392 -14.73 6.87 -41.52
C GLY A 392 -15.08 6.70 -40.05
N ARG A 393 -15.97 7.55 -39.50
CA ARG A 393 -16.53 7.60 -38.15
C ARG A 393 -16.31 6.33 -37.30
N SER A 394 -15.08 6.08 -36.88
CA SER A 394 -14.76 5.06 -35.88
C SER A 394 -14.95 5.72 -34.52
N ASP A 395 -15.49 4.94 -33.57
CA ASP A 395 -15.58 5.32 -32.16
C ASP A 395 -14.22 5.42 -31.44
N GLY A 396 -13.12 5.42 -32.18
CA GLY A 396 -11.75 5.44 -31.65
C GLY A 396 -11.32 4.13 -30.98
N VAL A 397 -12.10 3.06 -31.06
CA VAL A 397 -11.79 1.75 -30.49
C VAL A 397 -11.13 0.87 -31.54
N LYS A 398 -10.02 0.21 -31.18
CA LYS A 398 -9.38 -0.82 -32.00
C LYS A 398 -10.01 -2.17 -31.69
N TYR A 399 -10.28 -2.96 -32.75
CA TYR A 399 -10.87 -4.29 -32.64
C TYR A 399 -9.89 -5.35 -33.15
N GLY A 400 -9.90 -6.53 -32.56
CA GLY A 400 -9.11 -7.68 -33.00
C GLY A 400 -9.77 -8.43 -34.15
N GLU A 401 -11.09 -8.56 -34.09
CA GLU A 401 -11.93 -9.24 -35.11
C GLU A 401 -13.25 -8.49 -35.25
N ILE A 402 -13.85 -8.55 -36.44
CA ILE A 402 -15.13 -7.94 -36.75
C ILE A 402 -16.03 -8.99 -37.42
N TYR A 403 -17.20 -9.22 -36.84
CA TYR A 403 -18.29 -10.04 -37.41
C TYR A 403 -19.43 -9.14 -37.87
N SER A 404 -19.85 -9.26 -39.13
CA SER A 404 -20.89 -8.43 -39.71
C SER A 404 -22.12 -9.26 -40.10
N PHE A 405 -23.25 -8.91 -39.53
CA PHE A 405 -24.59 -9.44 -39.82
C PHE A 405 -25.46 -8.31 -40.37
N VAL A 406 -25.12 -7.87 -41.57
CA VAL A 406 -25.79 -6.78 -42.27
C VAL A 406 -26.37 -7.35 -43.55
N SER A 407 -27.63 -7.05 -43.85
CA SER A 407 -28.29 -7.46 -45.07
C SER A 407 -27.60 -6.74 -46.23
N SER A 408 -27.15 -7.49 -47.25
CA SER A 408 -26.70 -6.91 -48.51
C SER A 408 -27.87 -6.15 -49.11
N GLY A 409 -27.84 -4.84 -49.06
CA GLY A 409 -28.74 -4.01 -49.83
C GLY A 409 -28.66 -4.47 -51.28
N SER A 410 -29.77 -4.87 -51.87
CA SER A 410 -29.90 -5.31 -53.24
C SER A 410 -29.23 -4.25 -54.15
N LEU A 411 -28.07 -4.60 -54.70
CA LEU A 411 -27.57 -4.02 -55.92
C LEU A 411 -28.57 -4.35 -57.03
N GLN A 412 -29.60 -3.53 -57.20
CA GLN A 412 -30.44 -3.47 -58.39
C GLN A 412 -30.64 -2.00 -58.77
N GLY A 413 -30.10 -1.65 -59.91
CA GLY A 413 -30.41 -0.48 -60.70
C GLY A 413 -29.21 0.34 -61.07
#